data_d56dcbc0eaddf1ccd1beffcbb8d17b9b
#
_entry.id   d56dcbc0eaddf1ccd1beffcbb8d17b9b
#
_cell.length_a   1.000
_cell.length_b   1.000
_cell.length_c   1.000
_cell.angle_alpha   90.00
_cell.angle_beta   90.00
_cell.angle_gamma   90.00
#
_symmetry.space_group_name_H-M   'P 1'
#
loop_
_entity.id
_entity.type
_entity.pdbx_description
1 polymer ?
#
loop_
_entity_poly.entity_id
_entity_poly.type
_entity_poly.pdbx_seq_one_letter_code
_entity_poly.pdbx_strand_id
1 'polypeptide(L)'
;MKILWFAHRDIKHPKAGGAERTIYEVGRRLVKLGVDMYLVTVNPGNLLNYEVVDGIKTYRTKGNIRAHLNVRKMLRRIEPDAIIDDMDHALPWCSPWFTNKRVIVFFRHLHARSLPGQVNIVLAKIITFIEKMYPSIYKNNIFVTESNTSENDLIHLGIKKENIIRIPPGVDLKLFHPGEKTKIVQLLYFGGLRKYKRPGYAIKVYEDLYNEIKDLKLIITGDGPILNELKEKIKDKNYNIDFLGKIDYNTLAEIIRESWVNLHFSVTEGWGYSLLESSASGTPSVAFRVPGVVDTVKNDYNGFLVGNINEFRSKILYIIKNEELFIKNSRKFAENYTWEKTAKMWYDLLNNNVDNR
;
A
#
# COMPACT_ATOMS: atom_id res chain seq x y z
N MET A 1 8.70 -19.33 18.30
CA MET A 1 7.29 -19.19 17.87
C MET A 1 7.20 -19.38 16.37
N LYS A 2 6.26 -20.20 15.92
CA LYS A 2 6.02 -20.53 14.51
C LYS A 2 4.78 -19.82 14.01
N ILE A 3 4.91 -18.99 12.98
CA ILE A 3 3.83 -18.18 12.42
C ILE A 3 3.54 -18.62 10.99
N LEU A 4 2.26 -18.76 10.68
CA LEU A 4 1.77 -19.03 9.34
C LEU A 4 0.97 -17.81 8.83
N TRP A 5 1.47 -17.18 7.77
CA TRP A 5 0.81 -16.05 7.11
C TRP A 5 0.20 -16.50 5.79
N PHE A 6 -1.09 -16.33 5.62
CA PHE A 6 -1.80 -16.54 4.35
C PHE A 6 -1.96 -15.21 3.64
N ALA A 7 -1.52 -15.14 2.37
CA ALA A 7 -1.67 -14.00 1.50
C ALA A 7 -1.81 -14.45 0.04
N HIS A 8 -2.36 -13.62 -0.85
CA HIS A 8 -2.52 -14.00 -2.25
C HIS A 8 -1.21 -13.93 -3.03
N ARG A 9 -0.30 -13.03 -2.64
CA ARG A 9 0.96 -12.81 -3.33
C ARG A 9 2.11 -12.65 -2.36
N ASP A 10 3.31 -12.92 -2.85
CA ASP A 10 4.57 -12.62 -2.16
C ASP A 10 5.40 -11.60 -2.95
N ILE A 11 6.52 -11.17 -2.38
CA ILE A 11 7.37 -10.13 -2.95
C ILE A 11 7.95 -10.46 -4.33
N LYS A 12 8.08 -11.75 -4.69
CA LYS A 12 8.56 -12.18 -6.01
C LYS A 12 7.47 -12.23 -7.08
N HIS A 13 6.22 -12.04 -6.69
CA HIS A 13 5.12 -12.02 -7.65
C HIS A 13 5.28 -10.85 -8.64
N PRO A 14 5.08 -11.03 -9.98
CA PRO A 14 5.26 -9.95 -10.98
C PRO A 14 4.41 -8.70 -10.71
N LYS A 15 3.28 -8.87 -10.01
CA LYS A 15 2.36 -7.78 -9.62
C LYS A 15 2.49 -7.40 -8.14
N ALA A 16 3.64 -7.68 -7.50
CA ALA A 16 3.89 -7.28 -6.12
C ALA A 16 3.83 -5.75 -5.97
N GLY A 17 3.27 -5.29 -4.85
CA GLY A 17 3.10 -3.89 -4.52
C GLY A 17 3.29 -3.64 -3.01
N GLY A 18 2.60 -2.65 -2.46
CA GLY A 18 2.74 -2.25 -1.05
C GLY A 18 2.37 -3.35 -0.06
N ALA A 19 1.31 -4.12 -0.32
CA ALA A 19 0.88 -5.21 0.56
C ALA A 19 1.95 -6.31 0.67
N GLU A 20 2.48 -6.76 -0.46
CA GLU A 20 3.54 -7.77 -0.52
C GLU A 20 4.85 -7.26 0.10
N ARG A 21 5.12 -5.97 -0.06
CA ARG A 21 6.25 -5.29 0.60
C ARG A 21 6.11 -5.34 2.12
N THR A 22 4.93 -5.06 2.66
CA THR A 22 4.69 -5.13 4.11
C THR A 22 4.94 -6.54 4.64
N ILE A 23 4.39 -7.57 3.99
CA ILE A 23 4.60 -8.96 4.39
C ILE A 23 6.09 -9.30 4.42
N TYR A 24 6.82 -8.91 3.39
CA TYR A 24 8.25 -9.15 3.27
C TYR A 24 9.05 -8.39 4.32
N GLU A 25 8.84 -7.08 4.47
CA GLU A 25 9.61 -6.24 5.38
C GLU A 25 9.35 -6.58 6.85
N VAL A 26 8.11 -6.90 7.20
CA VAL A 26 7.77 -7.40 8.54
C VAL A 26 8.33 -8.81 8.73
N GLY A 27 8.06 -9.72 7.79
CA GLY A 27 8.45 -11.13 7.90
C GLY A 27 9.97 -11.32 8.09
N ARG A 28 10.81 -10.68 7.26
CA ARG A 28 12.27 -10.80 7.37
C ARG A 28 12.82 -10.22 8.69
N ARG A 29 12.13 -9.25 9.31
CA ARG A 29 12.49 -8.72 10.62
C ARG A 29 12.02 -9.62 11.76
N LEU A 30 10.83 -10.20 11.64
CA LEU A 30 10.35 -11.22 12.58
C LEU A 30 11.29 -12.44 12.60
N VAL A 31 11.78 -12.88 11.43
CA VAL A 31 12.78 -13.95 11.35
C VAL A 31 14.05 -13.58 12.12
N LYS A 32 14.57 -12.36 11.98
CA LYS A 32 15.73 -11.88 12.75
C LYS A 32 15.48 -11.83 14.26
N LEU A 33 14.22 -11.71 14.68
CA LEU A 33 13.78 -11.77 16.08
C LEU A 33 13.50 -13.20 16.57
N GLY A 34 13.86 -14.22 15.79
CA GLY A 34 13.72 -15.63 16.15
C GLY A 34 12.34 -16.24 15.88
N VAL A 35 11.48 -15.59 15.07
CA VAL A 35 10.21 -16.15 14.64
C VAL A 35 10.44 -17.10 13.45
N ASP A 36 9.90 -18.31 13.53
CA ASP A 36 9.88 -19.27 12.43
C ASP A 36 8.70 -18.93 11.50
N MET A 37 9.00 -18.21 10.41
CA MET A 37 8.00 -17.57 9.53
C MET A 37 7.68 -18.43 8.31
N TYR A 38 6.42 -18.79 8.15
CA TYR A 38 5.85 -19.47 6.99
C TYR A 38 4.90 -18.54 6.26
N LEU A 39 5.02 -18.47 4.94
CA LEU A 39 4.13 -17.72 4.05
C LEU A 39 3.49 -18.67 3.05
N VAL A 40 2.17 -18.63 2.92
CA VAL A 40 1.44 -19.40 1.91
C VAL A 40 0.78 -18.45 0.94
N THR A 41 1.08 -18.59 -0.36
CA THR A 41 0.62 -17.70 -1.41
C THR A 41 0.16 -18.44 -2.67
N VAL A 42 -0.30 -17.68 -3.65
CA VAL A 42 -0.68 -18.19 -4.97
C VAL A 42 0.51 -18.06 -5.93
N ASN A 43 0.82 -19.15 -6.64
CA ASN A 43 1.86 -19.18 -7.68
C ASN A 43 1.34 -18.53 -8.97
N PRO A 44 1.99 -17.50 -9.51
CA PRO A 44 1.62 -16.90 -10.80
C PRO A 44 1.90 -17.82 -12.02
N GLY A 45 2.57 -18.95 -11.80
CA GLY A 45 2.82 -19.95 -12.83
C GLY A 45 4.31 -20.17 -13.15
N ASN A 46 5.18 -19.25 -12.82
CA ASN A 46 6.61 -19.23 -13.15
C ASN A 46 7.56 -19.21 -11.94
N LEU A 47 7.03 -19.32 -10.72
CA LEU A 47 7.83 -19.35 -9.49
C LEU A 47 7.91 -20.78 -8.92
N LEU A 48 8.94 -21.05 -8.11
CA LEU A 48 9.04 -22.30 -7.36
C LEU A 48 7.88 -22.46 -6.39
N ASN A 49 7.36 -23.67 -6.24
CA ASN A 49 6.26 -23.95 -5.29
C ASN A 49 6.70 -23.86 -3.83
N TYR A 50 8.00 -24.00 -3.55
CA TYR A 50 8.60 -23.76 -2.24
C TYR A 50 9.93 -23.05 -2.41
N GLU A 51 10.16 -22.05 -1.59
CA GLU A 51 11.39 -21.26 -1.59
C GLU A 51 11.58 -20.60 -0.22
N VAL A 52 12.82 -20.37 0.16
CA VAL A 52 13.16 -19.56 1.34
C VAL A 52 13.68 -18.20 0.85
N VAL A 53 13.00 -17.11 1.25
CA VAL A 53 13.37 -15.74 0.88
C VAL A 53 13.67 -14.98 2.16
N ASP A 54 14.92 -14.62 2.40
CA ASP A 54 15.40 -13.96 3.63
C ASP A 54 14.87 -14.60 4.94
N GLY A 55 14.88 -15.93 4.97
CA GLY A 55 14.43 -16.72 6.09
C GLY A 55 12.91 -16.99 6.13
N ILE A 56 12.12 -16.36 5.26
CA ILE A 56 10.69 -16.62 5.12
C ILE A 56 10.47 -17.87 4.27
N LYS A 57 9.89 -18.92 4.85
CA LYS A 57 9.58 -20.19 4.17
C LYS A 57 8.29 -20.06 3.38
N THR A 58 8.40 -19.79 2.08
CA THR A 58 7.27 -19.48 1.20
C THR A 58 6.80 -20.71 0.43
N TYR A 59 5.52 -21.07 0.61
CA TYR A 59 4.81 -22.11 -0.14
C TYR A 59 3.84 -21.45 -1.11
N ARG A 60 3.91 -21.81 -2.40
CA ARG A 60 3.04 -21.28 -3.44
C ARG A 60 2.14 -22.36 -4.02
N THR A 61 0.85 -22.08 -4.10
CA THR A 61 -0.16 -22.98 -4.65
C THR A 61 -0.70 -22.45 -5.98
N LYS A 62 -0.82 -23.30 -7.01
CA LYS A 62 -1.41 -22.89 -8.28
C LYS A 62 -2.91 -22.58 -8.13
N GLY A 63 -3.31 -21.35 -8.45
CA GLY A 63 -4.69 -20.87 -8.50
C GLY A 63 -5.31 -20.51 -7.15
N ASN A 64 -6.10 -19.43 -7.13
CA ASN A 64 -6.70 -18.84 -5.93
C ASN A 64 -7.60 -19.84 -5.18
N ILE A 65 -8.51 -20.53 -5.87
CA ILE A 65 -9.43 -21.50 -5.26
C ILE A 65 -8.67 -22.62 -4.56
N ARG A 66 -7.63 -23.17 -5.21
CA ARG A 66 -6.81 -24.23 -4.60
C ARG A 66 -6.03 -23.74 -3.39
N ALA A 67 -5.61 -22.48 -3.36
CA ALA A 67 -4.95 -21.91 -2.19
C ALA A 67 -5.89 -21.89 -0.99
N HIS A 68 -7.14 -21.46 -1.15
CA HIS A 68 -8.15 -21.50 -0.08
C HIS A 68 -8.50 -22.93 0.34
N LEU A 69 -8.64 -23.86 -0.58
CA LEU A 69 -8.87 -25.29 -0.27
C LEU A 69 -7.71 -25.94 0.48
N ASN A 70 -6.50 -25.41 0.32
CA ASN A 70 -5.29 -25.93 0.99
C ASN A 70 -5.09 -25.39 2.42
N VAL A 71 -5.87 -24.43 2.89
CA VAL A 71 -5.72 -23.84 4.23
C VAL A 71 -5.62 -24.94 5.31
N ARG A 72 -6.60 -25.84 5.38
CA ARG A 72 -6.61 -26.96 6.35
C ARG A 72 -5.36 -27.85 6.23
N LYS A 73 -4.92 -28.15 5.00
CA LYS A 73 -3.73 -28.98 4.75
C LYS A 73 -2.45 -28.29 5.25
N MET A 74 -2.33 -26.98 5.01
CA MET A 74 -1.16 -26.21 5.42
C MET A 74 -1.13 -26.02 6.95
N LEU A 75 -2.26 -25.80 7.59
CA LEU A 75 -2.37 -25.74 9.05
C LEU A 75 -1.88 -27.04 9.70
N ARG A 76 -2.29 -28.21 9.17
CA ARG A 76 -1.83 -29.53 9.67
C ARG A 76 -0.36 -29.82 9.39
N ARG A 77 0.16 -29.35 8.26
CA ARG A 77 1.55 -29.59 7.85
C ARG A 77 2.56 -28.76 8.65
N ILE A 78 2.19 -27.50 8.92
CA ILE A 78 3.08 -26.51 9.54
C ILE A 78 2.93 -26.51 11.06
N GLU A 79 1.72 -26.77 11.56
CA GLU A 79 1.37 -26.71 12.99
C GLU A 79 1.82 -25.40 13.63
N PRO A 80 1.28 -24.24 13.17
CA PRO A 80 1.68 -22.93 13.65
C PRO A 80 1.19 -22.66 15.09
N ASP A 81 1.90 -21.78 15.79
CA ASP A 81 1.46 -21.24 17.08
C ASP A 81 0.41 -20.14 16.89
N ALA A 82 0.57 -19.32 15.82
CA ALA A 82 -0.43 -18.32 15.41
C ALA A 82 -0.50 -18.21 13.89
N ILE A 83 -1.66 -17.74 13.40
CA ILE A 83 -1.99 -17.60 12.00
C ILE A 83 -2.30 -16.13 11.71
N ILE A 84 -1.88 -15.65 10.54
CA ILE A 84 -2.26 -14.34 10.00
C ILE A 84 -3.02 -14.56 8.70
N ASP A 85 -4.31 -14.19 8.69
CA ASP A 85 -5.14 -14.16 7.49
C ASP A 85 -5.07 -12.75 6.89
N ASP A 86 -4.29 -12.58 5.81
CA ASP A 86 -4.15 -11.29 5.13
C ASP A 86 -5.29 -11.07 4.13
N MET A 87 -6.04 -10.01 4.35
CA MET A 87 -7.15 -9.58 3.49
C MET A 87 -6.64 -8.63 2.38
N ASP A 88 -5.57 -9.05 1.70
CA ASP A 88 -5.05 -8.39 0.50
C ASP A 88 -5.94 -8.64 -0.74
N HIS A 89 -6.96 -9.47 -0.57
CA HIS A 89 -8.00 -9.81 -1.54
C HIS A 89 -9.35 -9.95 -0.82
N ALA A 90 -10.46 -9.71 -1.52
CA ALA A 90 -11.80 -9.73 -0.91
C ALA A 90 -12.26 -11.10 -0.38
N LEU A 91 -11.70 -12.20 -0.89
CA LEU A 91 -12.05 -13.55 -0.43
C LEU A 91 -11.28 -13.88 0.86
N PRO A 92 -11.98 -14.14 2.00
CA PRO A 92 -11.34 -14.44 3.27
C PRO A 92 -10.72 -15.85 3.27
N TRP A 93 -9.64 -16.04 4.01
CA TRP A 93 -8.97 -17.35 4.18
C TRP A 93 -9.76 -18.31 5.06
N CYS A 94 -10.62 -17.79 5.94
CA CYS A 94 -11.48 -18.55 6.85
C CYS A 94 -10.70 -19.51 7.77
N SER A 95 -9.49 -19.19 8.15
CA SER A 95 -8.67 -20.05 9.01
C SER A 95 -9.35 -20.46 10.34
N PRO A 96 -10.18 -19.61 11.00
CA PRO A 96 -10.88 -20.01 12.22
C PRO A 96 -11.81 -21.22 12.09
N TRP A 97 -12.24 -21.56 10.87
CA TRP A 97 -13.07 -22.74 10.64
C TRP A 97 -12.28 -24.05 10.67
N PHE A 98 -10.95 -24.00 10.65
CA PHE A 98 -10.07 -25.16 10.53
C PHE A 98 -9.12 -25.34 11.70
N THR A 99 -9.09 -24.40 12.66
CA THR A 99 -8.19 -24.46 13.82
C THR A 99 -8.72 -23.66 15.00
N ASN A 100 -8.34 -24.11 16.22
CA ASN A 100 -8.56 -23.36 17.47
C ASN A 100 -7.33 -22.52 17.87
N LYS A 101 -6.28 -22.50 17.01
CA LYS A 101 -5.11 -21.65 17.25
C LYS A 101 -5.47 -20.19 17.05
N ARG A 102 -4.66 -19.31 17.62
CA ARG A 102 -4.83 -17.86 17.49
C ARG A 102 -4.78 -17.44 16.02
N VAL A 103 -5.83 -16.79 15.54
CA VAL A 103 -5.89 -16.19 14.20
C VAL A 103 -5.94 -14.67 14.34
N ILE A 104 -5.07 -13.98 13.61
CA ILE A 104 -5.05 -12.53 13.48
C ILE A 104 -5.45 -12.20 12.05
N VAL A 105 -6.38 -11.28 11.88
CA VAL A 105 -6.86 -10.84 10.56
C VAL A 105 -6.12 -9.56 10.18
N PHE A 106 -5.34 -9.58 9.11
CA PHE A 106 -4.72 -8.36 8.60
C PHE A 106 -5.61 -7.72 7.55
N PHE A 107 -6.39 -6.75 7.97
CA PHE A 107 -7.34 -6.04 7.12
C PHE A 107 -6.70 -4.81 6.48
N ARG A 108 -6.65 -4.78 5.15
CA ARG A 108 -6.03 -3.70 4.37
C ARG A 108 -6.97 -2.54 4.12
N HIS A 109 -8.10 -2.79 3.48
CA HIS A 109 -9.17 -1.83 3.17
C HIS A 109 -10.39 -2.55 2.63
N LEU A 110 -11.52 -1.86 2.51
CA LEU A 110 -12.69 -2.38 1.80
C LEU A 110 -12.45 -2.35 0.28
N HIS A 111 -12.46 -3.52 -0.34
CA HIS A 111 -12.30 -3.67 -1.78
C HIS A 111 -13.49 -3.07 -2.53
N ALA A 112 -14.71 -3.17 -1.96
CA ALA A 112 -15.93 -2.61 -2.55
C ALA A 112 -15.79 -1.13 -2.97
N ARG A 113 -14.96 -0.34 -2.28
CA ARG A 113 -14.73 1.07 -2.62
C ARG A 113 -13.96 1.28 -3.93
N SER A 114 -13.10 0.35 -4.29
CA SER A 114 -12.26 0.44 -5.49
C SER A 114 -12.90 -0.22 -6.73
N LEU A 115 -13.99 -0.98 -6.56
CA LEU A 115 -14.61 -1.77 -7.64
C LEU A 115 -15.35 -0.97 -8.72
N PRO A 116 -15.96 0.21 -8.46
CA PRO A 116 -16.70 0.92 -9.50
C PRO A 116 -15.84 1.14 -10.75
N GLY A 117 -16.35 0.68 -11.90
CA GLY A 117 -15.65 0.77 -13.19
C GLY A 117 -14.49 -0.22 -13.41
N GLN A 118 -14.21 -1.12 -12.46
CA GLN A 118 -13.18 -2.16 -12.61
C GLN A 118 -13.75 -3.55 -12.83
N VAL A 119 -14.93 -3.83 -12.29
CA VAL A 119 -15.64 -5.10 -12.42
C VAL A 119 -17.11 -4.86 -12.74
N ASN A 120 -17.80 -5.90 -13.23
CA ASN A 120 -19.24 -5.81 -13.43
C ASN A 120 -19.99 -5.70 -12.10
N ILE A 121 -21.23 -5.18 -12.15
CA ILE A 121 -22.04 -4.87 -10.97
C ILE A 121 -22.39 -6.12 -10.13
N VAL A 122 -22.54 -7.28 -10.77
CA VAL A 122 -22.84 -8.54 -10.07
C VAL A 122 -21.66 -8.95 -9.20
N LEU A 123 -20.44 -8.95 -9.75
CA LEU A 123 -19.24 -9.27 -9.01
C LEU A 123 -18.98 -8.24 -7.88
N ALA A 124 -19.24 -6.96 -8.13
CA ALA A 124 -19.14 -5.92 -7.10
C ALA A 124 -20.09 -6.20 -5.92
N LYS A 125 -21.36 -6.59 -6.18
CA LYS A 125 -22.33 -6.97 -5.15
C LYS A 125 -21.89 -8.21 -4.37
N ILE A 126 -21.36 -9.23 -5.05
CA ILE A 126 -20.84 -10.44 -4.41
C ILE A 126 -19.67 -10.07 -3.44
N ILE A 127 -18.71 -9.28 -3.90
CA ILE A 127 -17.59 -8.84 -3.07
C ILE A 127 -18.10 -8.06 -1.86
N THR A 128 -19.01 -7.10 -2.04
CA THR A 128 -19.58 -6.34 -0.94
C THR A 128 -20.32 -7.25 0.05
N PHE A 129 -21.00 -8.28 -0.41
CA PHE A 129 -21.66 -9.26 0.46
C PHE A 129 -20.65 -10.08 1.26
N ILE A 130 -19.57 -10.54 0.62
CA ILE A 130 -18.49 -11.27 1.30
C ILE A 130 -17.85 -10.41 2.39
N GLU A 131 -17.57 -9.14 2.12
CA GLU A 131 -16.99 -8.21 3.12
C GLU A 131 -17.91 -8.03 4.35
N LYS A 132 -19.23 -8.01 4.15
CA LYS A 132 -20.20 -7.97 5.25
C LYS A 132 -20.22 -9.25 6.10
N MET A 133 -19.68 -10.35 5.61
CA MET A 133 -19.56 -11.59 6.37
C MET A 133 -18.33 -11.64 7.28
N TYR A 134 -17.35 -10.76 7.13
CA TYR A 134 -16.12 -10.77 7.93
C TYR A 134 -16.36 -10.81 9.45
N PRO A 135 -17.29 -10.00 10.01
CA PRO A 135 -17.58 -10.06 11.45
C PRO A 135 -18.08 -11.42 11.93
N SER A 136 -18.84 -12.14 11.09
CA SER A 136 -19.35 -13.47 11.43
C SER A 136 -18.27 -14.55 11.32
N ILE A 137 -17.39 -14.46 10.33
CA ILE A 137 -16.28 -15.42 10.10
C ILE A 137 -15.22 -15.28 11.20
N TYR A 138 -14.90 -14.05 11.59
CA TYR A 138 -13.79 -13.72 12.48
C TYR A 138 -14.25 -13.09 13.81
N LYS A 139 -15.40 -13.52 14.33
CA LYS A 139 -16.14 -12.90 15.45
C LYS A 139 -15.30 -12.57 16.68
N ASN A 140 -14.36 -13.45 17.04
CA ASN A 140 -13.55 -13.32 18.27
C ASN A 140 -12.05 -13.12 17.95
N ASN A 141 -11.73 -12.75 16.72
CA ASN A 141 -10.34 -12.58 16.30
C ASN A 141 -9.91 -11.13 16.43
N ILE A 142 -8.60 -10.93 16.59
CA ILE A 142 -7.99 -9.61 16.52
C ILE A 142 -7.84 -9.22 15.06
N PHE A 143 -8.25 -8.00 14.74
CA PHE A 143 -8.01 -7.37 13.46
C PHE A 143 -6.83 -6.41 13.58
N VAL A 144 -5.89 -6.53 12.67
CA VAL A 144 -4.82 -5.54 12.48
C VAL A 144 -5.15 -4.73 11.24
N THR A 145 -4.97 -3.42 11.31
CA THR A 145 -5.12 -2.53 10.16
C THR A 145 -4.05 -1.44 10.15
N GLU A 146 -3.83 -0.83 8.98
CA GLU A 146 -2.73 0.12 8.78
C GLU A 146 -3.15 1.57 9.09
N SER A 147 -4.43 1.93 8.90
CA SER A 147 -4.92 3.30 8.92
C SER A 147 -6.11 3.53 9.85
N ASN A 148 -6.32 4.78 10.28
CA ASN A 148 -7.54 5.18 10.99
C ASN A 148 -8.80 4.96 10.12
N THR A 149 -8.65 5.18 8.82
CA THR A 149 -9.76 4.97 7.87
C THR A 149 -10.19 3.50 7.86
N SER A 150 -9.24 2.56 7.76
CA SER A 150 -9.55 1.13 7.75
C SER A 150 -10.03 0.64 9.13
N GLU A 151 -9.57 1.24 10.24
CA GLU A 151 -10.12 1.01 11.58
C GLU A 151 -11.61 1.39 11.64
N ASN A 152 -11.96 2.58 11.15
CA ASN A 152 -13.35 3.03 11.09
C ASN A 152 -14.21 2.14 10.19
N ASP A 153 -13.66 1.64 9.09
CA ASP A 153 -14.37 0.69 8.22
C ASP A 153 -14.70 -0.61 8.94
N LEU A 154 -13.77 -1.16 9.71
CA LEU A 154 -14.01 -2.35 10.54
C LEU A 154 -15.08 -2.10 11.60
N ILE A 155 -15.06 -0.95 12.28
CA ILE A 155 -16.09 -0.56 13.25
C ILE A 155 -17.47 -0.48 12.58
N HIS A 156 -17.55 0.12 11.40
CA HIS A 156 -18.80 0.20 10.63
C HIS A 156 -19.30 -1.17 10.13
N LEU A 157 -18.39 -2.12 9.92
CA LEU A 157 -18.76 -3.51 9.63
C LEU A 157 -19.26 -4.27 10.87
N GLY A 158 -19.11 -3.71 12.08
CA GLY A 158 -19.55 -4.32 13.34
C GLY A 158 -18.45 -5.04 14.12
N ILE A 159 -17.17 -4.85 13.75
CA ILE A 159 -16.05 -5.31 14.57
C ILE A 159 -15.90 -4.37 15.77
N LYS A 160 -15.81 -4.96 16.96
CA LYS A 160 -15.62 -4.19 18.18
C LYS A 160 -14.25 -3.51 18.20
N LYS A 161 -14.21 -2.26 18.68
CA LYS A 161 -12.99 -1.45 18.70
C LYS A 161 -11.85 -2.10 19.51
N GLU A 162 -12.17 -2.77 20.61
CA GLU A 162 -11.20 -3.50 21.44
C GLU A 162 -10.50 -4.65 20.69
N ASN A 163 -11.10 -5.16 19.62
CA ASN A 163 -10.53 -6.19 18.76
C ASN A 163 -9.74 -5.63 17.57
N ILE A 164 -9.56 -4.32 17.49
CA ILE A 164 -8.84 -3.70 16.38
C ILE A 164 -7.55 -3.07 16.89
N ILE A 165 -6.44 -3.46 16.27
CA ILE A 165 -5.10 -2.93 16.55
C ILE A 165 -4.58 -2.25 15.28
N ARG A 166 -4.09 -1.02 15.42
CA ARG A 166 -3.50 -0.31 14.31
C ARG A 166 -1.99 -0.48 14.30
N ILE A 167 -1.47 -1.05 13.21
CA ILE A 167 -0.04 -1.21 12.96
C ILE A 167 0.26 -0.58 11.58
N PRO A 168 0.68 0.69 11.54
CA PRO A 168 1.00 1.35 10.29
C PRO A 168 2.23 0.72 9.63
N PRO A 169 2.34 0.74 8.29
CA PRO A 169 3.53 0.26 7.60
C PRO A 169 4.70 1.19 7.81
N GLY A 170 5.90 0.70 7.47
CA GLY A 170 7.12 1.47 7.52
C GLY A 170 7.60 1.90 6.13
N VAL A 171 8.68 2.67 6.14
CA VAL A 171 9.48 3.04 4.99
C VAL A 171 10.97 2.84 5.29
N ASP A 172 11.75 2.53 4.27
CA ASP A 172 13.20 2.45 4.37
C ASP A 172 13.81 3.86 4.29
N LEU A 173 14.13 4.43 5.46
CA LEU A 173 14.69 5.78 5.56
C LEU A 173 16.13 5.90 5.07
N LYS A 174 16.82 4.78 4.78
CA LYS A 174 18.16 4.79 4.19
C LYS A 174 18.07 4.89 2.67
N LEU A 175 17.09 4.21 2.09
CA LEU A 175 16.82 4.26 0.66
C LEU A 175 16.11 5.57 0.29
N PHE A 176 15.03 5.89 0.99
CA PHE A 176 14.25 7.11 0.81
C PHE A 176 14.73 8.17 1.79
N HIS A 177 15.49 9.13 1.30
CA HIS A 177 16.03 10.24 2.08
C HIS A 177 16.05 11.54 1.27
N PRO A 178 15.97 12.71 1.90
CA PRO A 178 16.09 13.99 1.21
C PRO A 178 17.41 14.14 0.45
N GLY A 179 17.40 14.93 -0.61
CA GLY A 179 18.56 15.30 -1.41
C GLY A 179 18.25 16.54 -2.23
N GLU A 180 19.15 16.88 -3.15
CA GLU A 180 18.98 18.03 -4.02
C GLU A 180 17.81 17.83 -4.99
N LYS A 181 17.02 18.88 -5.17
CA LYS A 181 15.95 18.92 -6.17
C LYS A 181 16.53 19.26 -7.54
N THR A 182 15.85 18.83 -8.60
CA THR A 182 16.19 19.26 -9.97
C THR A 182 16.17 20.78 -10.07
N LYS A 183 17.03 21.34 -10.95
CA LYS A 183 17.08 22.79 -11.21
C LYS A 183 15.78 23.37 -11.77
N ILE A 184 15.02 22.54 -12.49
CA ILE A 184 13.69 22.87 -12.99
C ILE A 184 12.64 22.22 -12.10
N VAL A 185 11.45 22.78 -12.03
CA VAL A 185 10.36 22.18 -11.24
C VAL A 185 9.95 20.84 -11.87
N GLN A 186 10.16 19.76 -11.17
CA GLN A 186 9.77 18.41 -11.57
C GLN A 186 8.61 17.92 -10.71
N LEU A 187 7.46 17.68 -11.33
CA LEU A 187 6.33 17.00 -10.74
C LEU A 187 6.47 15.50 -10.95
N LEU A 188 5.99 14.70 -10.00
CA LEU A 188 6.05 13.26 -10.07
C LEU A 188 4.68 12.63 -9.84
N TYR A 189 4.33 11.66 -10.69
CA TYR A 189 3.31 10.67 -10.40
C TYR A 189 3.95 9.28 -10.44
N PHE A 190 3.79 8.47 -9.39
CA PHE A 190 4.25 7.09 -9.41
C PHE A 190 3.24 6.12 -8.76
N GLY A 191 3.13 4.96 -9.36
CA GLY A 191 2.21 3.92 -8.92
C GLY A 191 1.54 3.19 -10.09
N GLY A 192 0.58 2.31 -9.77
CA GLY A 192 -0.15 1.57 -10.80
C GLY A 192 -0.97 2.47 -11.72
N LEU A 193 -0.81 2.31 -13.04
CA LEU A 193 -1.56 3.09 -14.04
C LEU A 193 -2.93 2.45 -14.30
N ARG A 194 -3.84 2.59 -13.30
CA ARG A 194 -5.19 2.02 -13.29
C ARG A 194 -6.24 3.13 -13.19
N LYS A 195 -7.44 2.91 -13.71
CA LYS A 195 -8.53 3.90 -13.72
C LYS A 195 -8.82 4.51 -12.35
N TYR A 196 -8.87 3.71 -11.27
CA TYR A 196 -9.15 4.21 -9.93
C TYR A 196 -8.00 5.04 -9.31
N LYS A 197 -6.77 4.90 -9.84
CA LYS A 197 -5.62 5.73 -9.48
C LYS A 197 -5.58 7.07 -10.23
N ARG A 198 -6.37 7.22 -11.30
CA ARG A 198 -6.57 8.44 -12.08
C ARG A 198 -5.29 9.14 -12.56
N PRO A 199 -4.25 8.43 -13.07
CA PRO A 199 -2.98 9.08 -13.47
C PRO A 199 -3.15 10.15 -14.54
N GLY A 200 -4.21 10.13 -15.33
CA GLY A 200 -4.50 11.17 -16.32
C GLY A 200 -4.68 12.58 -15.74
N TYR A 201 -4.98 12.68 -14.44
CA TYR A 201 -5.02 13.99 -13.78
C TYR A 201 -3.62 14.61 -13.60
N ALA A 202 -2.54 13.82 -13.62
CA ALA A 202 -1.19 14.37 -13.61
C ALA A 202 -0.91 15.22 -14.86
N ILE A 203 -1.36 14.75 -16.03
CA ILE A 203 -1.27 15.50 -17.27
C ILE A 203 -2.10 16.78 -17.18
N LYS A 204 -3.33 16.73 -16.66
CA LYS A 204 -4.17 17.92 -16.48
C LYS A 204 -3.52 18.95 -15.56
N VAL A 205 -2.97 18.51 -14.43
CA VAL A 205 -2.25 19.41 -13.49
C VAL A 205 -1.02 20.02 -14.15
N TYR A 206 -0.29 19.24 -14.95
CA TYR A 206 0.82 19.75 -15.75
C TYR A 206 0.34 20.83 -16.73
N GLU A 207 -0.75 20.59 -17.48
CA GLU A 207 -1.34 21.56 -18.42
C GLU A 207 -1.77 22.87 -17.71
N ASP A 208 -2.35 22.76 -16.51
CA ASP A 208 -2.79 23.91 -15.71
C ASP A 208 -1.60 24.78 -15.20
N LEU A 209 -0.39 24.23 -15.13
CA LEU A 209 0.83 24.89 -14.65
C LEU A 209 1.82 25.27 -15.77
N TYR A 210 1.67 24.68 -16.95
CA TYR A 210 2.64 24.73 -18.06
C TYR A 210 3.05 26.14 -18.45
N ASN A 211 2.11 27.10 -18.46
CA ASN A 211 2.38 28.50 -18.84
C ASN A 211 2.88 29.38 -17.69
N GLU A 212 2.84 28.86 -16.43
CA GLU A 212 3.28 29.64 -15.26
C GLU A 212 4.68 29.26 -14.80
N ILE A 213 5.05 28.00 -14.93
CA ILE A 213 6.34 27.50 -14.49
C ILE A 213 7.20 27.24 -15.70
N LYS A 214 8.26 28.06 -15.85
CA LYS A 214 9.25 27.86 -16.90
C LYS A 214 9.91 26.49 -16.75
N ASP A 215 10.08 25.83 -17.90
CA ASP A 215 10.75 24.52 -17.97
C ASP A 215 10.16 23.44 -17.04
N LEU A 216 8.83 23.50 -16.79
CA LEU A 216 8.12 22.48 -16.00
C LEU A 216 8.32 21.09 -16.59
N LYS A 217 8.61 20.12 -15.73
CA LYS A 217 8.71 18.70 -16.08
C LYS A 217 7.70 17.86 -15.30
N LEU A 218 7.16 16.82 -15.95
CA LEU A 218 6.35 15.80 -15.29
C LEU A 218 6.95 14.41 -15.55
N ILE A 219 7.18 13.65 -14.50
CA ILE A 219 7.52 12.23 -14.61
C ILE A 219 6.31 11.40 -14.20
N ILE A 220 5.94 10.45 -15.06
CA ILE A 220 4.93 9.43 -14.78
C ILE A 220 5.62 8.07 -14.81
N THR A 221 5.70 7.39 -13.65
CA THR A 221 6.30 6.08 -13.56
C THR A 221 5.34 5.06 -12.97
N GLY A 222 5.42 3.84 -13.48
CA GLY A 222 4.56 2.71 -13.17
C GLY A 222 4.04 2.02 -14.42
N ASP A 223 3.30 0.95 -14.21
CA ASP A 223 2.70 0.17 -15.29
C ASP A 223 1.22 -0.06 -15.04
N GLY A 224 0.48 -0.31 -16.12
CA GLY A 224 -0.95 -0.59 -16.03
C GLY A 224 -1.69 -0.43 -17.35
N PRO A 225 -2.96 -0.86 -17.38
CA PRO A 225 -3.73 -0.98 -18.62
C PRO A 225 -3.99 0.34 -19.37
N ILE A 226 -3.82 1.50 -18.70
CA ILE A 226 -4.10 2.82 -19.34
C ILE A 226 -2.83 3.56 -19.76
N LEU A 227 -1.63 2.93 -19.70
CA LEU A 227 -0.37 3.57 -20.10
C LEU A 227 -0.39 4.08 -21.55
N ASN A 228 -0.86 3.24 -22.48
CA ASN A 228 -0.92 3.62 -23.90
C ASN A 228 -1.92 4.76 -24.16
N GLU A 229 -3.05 4.74 -23.47
CA GLU A 229 -4.05 5.83 -23.54
C GLU A 229 -3.44 7.17 -23.09
N LEU A 230 -2.65 7.15 -22.01
CA LEU A 230 -1.98 8.35 -21.51
C LEU A 230 -0.92 8.89 -22.48
N LYS A 231 -0.13 8.01 -23.11
CA LYS A 231 0.86 8.39 -24.12
C LYS A 231 0.21 9.00 -25.36
N GLU A 232 -0.84 8.39 -25.88
CA GLU A 232 -1.57 8.90 -27.05
C GLU A 232 -2.19 10.29 -26.76
N LYS A 233 -2.63 10.56 -25.54
CA LYS A 233 -3.22 11.84 -25.15
C LYS A 233 -2.28 13.03 -25.33
N ILE A 234 -0.95 12.82 -25.26
CA ILE A 234 0.06 13.88 -25.35
C ILE A 234 0.95 13.78 -26.58
N LYS A 235 0.71 12.82 -27.47
CA LYS A 235 1.58 12.48 -28.60
C LYS A 235 1.93 13.69 -29.52
N ASP A 236 0.95 14.54 -29.80
CA ASP A 236 1.11 15.68 -30.67
C ASP A 236 1.38 16.99 -29.92
N LYS A 237 1.69 16.89 -28.60
CA LYS A 237 1.94 18.04 -27.73
C LYS A 237 3.44 18.16 -27.44
N ASN A 238 3.97 19.37 -27.51
CA ASN A 238 5.35 19.64 -27.12
C ASN A 238 5.48 19.81 -25.61
N TYR A 239 5.15 18.71 -24.85
CA TYR A 239 5.22 18.70 -23.39
C TYR A 239 6.48 18.00 -22.89
N ASN A 240 7.06 18.50 -21.82
CA ASN A 240 8.17 17.88 -21.11
C ASN A 240 7.62 16.85 -20.11
N ILE A 241 7.05 15.75 -20.64
CA ILE A 241 6.44 14.66 -19.87
C ILE A 241 7.11 13.33 -20.21
N ASP A 242 7.74 12.70 -19.22
CA ASP A 242 8.40 11.41 -19.36
C ASP A 242 7.54 10.27 -18.78
N PHE A 243 7.34 9.20 -19.58
CA PHE A 243 6.75 7.94 -19.14
C PHE A 243 7.85 6.89 -18.99
N LEU A 244 8.26 6.60 -17.76
CA LEU A 244 9.38 5.68 -17.48
C LEU A 244 8.97 4.21 -17.38
N GLY A 245 7.64 3.92 -17.37
CA GLY A 245 7.18 2.55 -17.15
C GLY A 245 7.53 2.04 -15.74
N LYS A 246 7.70 0.72 -15.62
CA LYS A 246 8.13 0.10 -14.36
C LYS A 246 9.65 0.20 -14.23
N ILE A 247 10.12 0.87 -13.20
CA ILE A 247 11.54 1.04 -12.86
C ILE A 247 11.86 0.27 -11.57
N ASP A 248 13.15 0.06 -11.30
CA ASP A 248 13.61 -0.53 -10.06
C ASP A 248 13.46 0.45 -8.88
N TYR A 249 13.58 -0.09 -7.67
CA TYR A 249 13.27 0.65 -6.46
C TYR A 249 14.33 1.71 -6.09
N ASN A 250 15.60 1.52 -6.52
CA ASN A 250 16.67 2.50 -6.30
C ASN A 250 16.49 3.70 -7.22
N THR A 251 16.27 3.46 -8.52
CA THR A 251 15.94 4.49 -9.50
C THR A 251 14.68 5.27 -9.10
N LEU A 252 13.66 4.57 -8.57
CA LEU A 252 12.46 5.25 -8.07
C LEU A 252 12.78 6.18 -6.90
N ALA A 253 13.61 5.75 -5.95
CA ALA A 253 14.00 6.58 -4.79
C ALA A 253 14.76 7.84 -5.22
N GLU A 254 15.64 7.74 -6.23
CA GLU A 254 16.34 8.88 -6.82
C GLU A 254 15.37 9.88 -7.44
N ILE A 255 14.46 9.41 -8.30
CA ILE A 255 13.47 10.26 -8.96
C ILE A 255 12.55 10.96 -7.93
N ILE A 256 12.12 10.24 -6.88
CA ILE A 256 11.31 10.87 -5.83
C ILE A 256 12.10 11.96 -5.12
N ARG A 257 13.36 11.68 -4.76
CA ARG A 257 14.26 12.62 -4.08
C ARG A 257 14.45 13.92 -4.86
N GLU A 258 14.63 13.80 -6.17
CA GLU A 258 14.84 14.91 -7.09
C GLU A 258 13.56 15.70 -7.41
N SER A 259 12.39 15.10 -7.20
CA SER A 259 11.11 15.72 -7.54
C SER A 259 10.68 16.76 -6.50
N TRP A 260 10.05 17.83 -6.95
CA TRP A 260 9.56 18.93 -6.11
C TRP A 260 8.25 18.59 -5.42
N VAL A 261 7.33 17.96 -6.15
CA VAL A 261 5.99 17.60 -5.65
C VAL A 261 5.56 16.25 -6.21
N ASN A 262 5.07 15.38 -5.34
CA ASN A 262 4.38 14.15 -5.72
C ASN A 262 2.87 14.39 -5.87
N LEU A 263 2.30 13.90 -6.94
CA LEU A 263 0.88 14.03 -7.29
C LEU A 263 0.15 12.70 -7.00
N HIS A 264 -0.98 12.76 -6.28
CA HIS A 264 -1.73 11.55 -5.94
C HIS A 264 -3.23 11.73 -6.14
N PHE A 265 -3.85 10.86 -6.97
CA PHE A 265 -5.23 11.04 -7.44
C PHE A 265 -6.15 9.84 -7.16
N SER A 266 -5.72 8.87 -6.37
CA SER A 266 -6.50 7.67 -6.07
C SER A 266 -7.89 8.00 -5.52
N VAL A 267 -8.86 7.12 -5.80
CA VAL A 267 -10.21 7.17 -5.20
C VAL A 267 -10.19 6.70 -3.75
N THR A 268 -9.30 5.77 -3.44
CA THR A 268 -9.12 5.18 -2.10
C THR A 268 -7.76 4.51 -2.01
N GLU A 269 -7.21 4.45 -0.80
CA GLU A 269 -6.01 3.71 -0.44
C GLU A 269 -6.24 2.96 0.88
N GLY A 270 -5.45 1.91 1.14
CA GLY A 270 -5.34 1.33 2.48
C GLY A 270 -4.53 2.23 3.41
N TRP A 271 -3.37 2.70 2.90
CA TRP A 271 -2.48 3.63 3.60
C TRP A 271 -1.95 4.74 2.69
N GLY A 272 -1.43 4.40 1.52
CA GLY A 272 -0.74 5.33 0.63
C GLY A 272 0.78 5.24 0.76
N TYR A 273 1.35 4.07 0.47
CA TYR A 273 2.81 3.83 0.54
C TYR A 273 3.62 4.83 -0.27
N SER A 274 3.17 5.17 -1.48
CA SER A 274 3.84 6.18 -2.32
C SER A 274 3.92 7.56 -1.65
N LEU A 275 2.93 7.93 -0.85
CA LEU A 275 2.94 9.19 -0.11
C LEU A 275 3.95 9.16 1.05
N LEU A 276 4.10 7.99 1.70
CA LEU A 276 5.09 7.81 2.75
C LEU A 276 6.51 7.78 2.20
N GLU A 277 6.74 7.10 1.06
CA GLU A 277 8.02 7.07 0.35
C GLU A 277 8.42 8.47 -0.13
N SER A 278 7.48 9.24 -0.67
CA SER A 278 7.67 10.66 -1.00
C SER A 278 8.06 11.49 0.22
N SER A 279 7.31 11.36 1.31
CA SER A 279 7.60 12.09 2.55
C SER A 279 8.99 11.75 3.10
N ALA A 280 9.39 10.47 3.06
CA ALA A 280 10.72 10.03 3.49
C ALA A 280 11.85 10.64 2.67
N SER A 281 11.61 10.89 1.36
CA SER A 281 12.54 11.55 0.45
C SER A 281 12.48 13.10 0.52
N GLY A 282 11.73 13.66 1.46
CA GLY A 282 11.54 15.11 1.55
C GLY A 282 10.72 15.69 0.40
N THR A 283 9.90 14.87 -0.26
CA THR A 283 9.06 15.30 -1.38
C THR A 283 7.61 15.40 -0.91
N PRO A 284 7.08 16.63 -0.72
CA PRO A 284 5.70 16.82 -0.29
C PRO A 284 4.71 16.33 -1.35
N SER A 285 3.50 16.01 -0.91
CA SER A 285 2.47 15.50 -1.81
C SER A 285 1.25 16.40 -1.87
N VAL A 286 0.69 16.57 -3.08
CA VAL A 286 -0.66 17.10 -3.25
C VAL A 286 -1.57 15.95 -3.66
N ALA A 287 -2.63 15.71 -2.88
CA ALA A 287 -3.45 14.52 -3.01
C ALA A 287 -4.94 14.80 -2.80
N PHE A 288 -5.81 14.02 -3.44
CA PHE A 288 -7.23 14.06 -3.10
C PHE A 288 -7.47 13.62 -1.66
N ARG A 289 -8.42 14.29 -1.00
CA ARG A 289 -8.90 13.94 0.35
C ARG A 289 -9.78 12.69 0.28
N VAL A 290 -9.15 11.51 0.35
CA VAL A 290 -9.84 10.21 0.26
C VAL A 290 -9.36 9.27 1.37
N PRO A 291 -10.11 8.18 1.64
CA PRO A 291 -9.73 7.15 2.59
C PRO A 291 -8.28 6.67 2.41
N GLY A 292 -7.56 6.47 3.51
CA GLY A 292 -6.16 6.06 3.55
C GLY A 292 -5.16 7.20 3.28
N VAL A 293 -5.44 8.09 2.31
CA VAL A 293 -4.61 9.26 2.01
C VAL A 293 -4.62 10.28 3.15
N VAL A 294 -5.75 10.47 3.80
CA VAL A 294 -5.91 11.36 4.98
C VAL A 294 -5.08 10.94 6.19
N ASP A 295 -4.65 9.67 6.22
CA ASP A 295 -3.78 9.15 7.26
C ASP A 295 -2.30 9.50 7.00
N THR A 296 -1.90 9.64 5.72
CA THR A 296 -0.52 9.80 5.29
C THR A 296 -0.14 11.24 4.92
N VAL A 297 -1.10 12.04 4.45
CA VAL A 297 -0.88 13.46 4.18
C VAL A 297 -1.51 14.30 5.30
N LYS A 298 -0.68 15.12 5.95
CA LYS A 298 -1.10 16.13 6.92
C LYS A 298 -1.09 17.50 6.28
N ASN A 299 -2.27 18.10 6.21
CA ASN A 299 -2.50 19.35 5.52
C ASN A 299 -1.57 20.45 6.04
N ASP A 300 -0.93 21.17 5.14
CA ASP A 300 0.03 22.24 5.43
C ASP A 300 1.26 21.81 6.25
N TYR A 301 1.57 20.52 6.25
CA TYR A 301 2.72 19.98 6.94
C TYR A 301 3.64 19.18 5.99
N ASN A 302 3.23 18.01 5.53
CA ASN A 302 3.97 17.22 4.54
C ASN A 302 3.29 17.21 3.15
N GLY A 303 2.34 18.13 2.93
CA GLY A 303 1.61 18.27 1.68
C GLY A 303 0.24 18.88 1.87
N PHE A 304 -0.63 18.68 0.87
CA PHE A 304 -1.99 19.18 0.90
C PHE A 304 -3.02 18.11 0.49
N LEU A 305 -4.13 18.11 1.19
CA LEU A 305 -5.33 17.35 0.87
C LEU A 305 -6.34 18.30 0.21
N VAL A 306 -6.72 17.99 -1.02
CA VAL A 306 -7.64 18.82 -1.82
C VAL A 306 -8.94 18.07 -2.12
N GLY A 307 -10.02 18.82 -2.33
CA GLY A 307 -11.34 18.29 -2.64
C GLY A 307 -11.56 18.07 -4.14
N ASN A 308 -10.93 18.89 -4.97
CA ASN A 308 -11.10 18.87 -6.42
C ASN A 308 -9.78 19.17 -7.16
N ILE A 309 -9.77 18.92 -8.48
CA ILE A 309 -8.56 19.05 -9.31
C ILE A 309 -8.05 20.49 -9.43
N ASN A 310 -8.94 21.48 -9.38
CA ASN A 310 -8.55 22.86 -9.60
C ASN A 310 -7.73 23.45 -8.44
N GLU A 311 -7.81 22.83 -7.27
CA GLU A 311 -7.03 23.23 -6.10
C GLU A 311 -5.55 22.83 -6.19
N PHE A 312 -5.20 21.81 -7.02
CA PHE A 312 -3.82 21.31 -7.15
C PHE A 312 -2.86 22.43 -7.52
N ARG A 313 -3.19 23.24 -8.53
CA ARG A 313 -2.36 24.34 -9.01
C ARG A 313 -1.90 25.27 -7.87
N SER A 314 -2.83 25.81 -7.10
CA SER A 314 -2.51 26.76 -6.01
C SER A 314 -1.66 26.10 -4.91
N LYS A 315 -1.90 24.83 -4.60
CA LYS A 315 -1.17 24.09 -3.56
C LYS A 315 0.27 23.73 -4.03
N ILE A 316 0.44 23.40 -5.30
CA ILE A 316 1.77 23.16 -5.88
C ILE A 316 2.60 24.43 -5.84
N LEU A 317 2.05 25.58 -6.32
CA LEU A 317 2.74 26.87 -6.27
C LEU A 317 3.11 27.28 -4.84
N TYR A 318 2.24 27.02 -3.87
CA TYR A 318 2.54 27.27 -2.46
C TYR A 318 3.69 26.40 -1.94
N ILE A 319 3.72 25.12 -2.27
CA ILE A 319 4.82 24.21 -1.91
C ILE A 319 6.13 24.70 -2.50
N ILE A 320 6.16 25.04 -3.80
CA ILE A 320 7.37 25.51 -4.50
C ILE A 320 7.93 26.76 -3.81
N LYS A 321 7.07 27.67 -3.41
CA LYS A 321 7.47 28.91 -2.70
C LYS A 321 8.01 28.65 -1.29
N ASN A 322 7.63 27.52 -0.65
CA ASN A 322 7.98 27.18 0.73
C ASN A 322 8.74 25.83 0.80
N GLU A 323 9.52 25.51 -0.22
CA GLU A 323 10.14 24.21 -0.46
C GLU A 323 10.87 23.65 0.76
N GLU A 324 11.80 24.40 1.34
CA GLU A 324 12.63 23.95 2.47
C GLU A 324 11.80 23.50 3.68
N LEU A 325 10.72 24.23 3.97
CA LEU A 325 9.81 23.89 5.07
C LEU A 325 9.12 22.54 4.81
N PHE A 326 8.64 22.33 3.57
CA PHE A 326 7.97 21.09 3.21
C PHE A 326 8.92 19.91 3.13
N ILE A 327 10.15 20.08 2.66
CA ILE A 327 11.19 19.03 2.66
C ILE A 327 11.43 18.55 4.10
N LYS A 328 11.69 19.48 5.02
CA LYS A 328 11.94 19.18 6.44
C LYS A 328 10.75 18.49 7.10
N ASN A 329 9.56 19.01 6.92
CA ASN A 329 8.34 18.49 7.53
C ASN A 329 7.96 17.12 6.98
N SER A 330 8.10 16.92 5.66
CA SER A 330 7.88 15.62 5.03
C SER A 330 8.79 14.55 5.62
N ARG A 331 10.09 14.81 5.71
CA ARG A 331 11.04 13.91 6.32
C ARG A 331 10.69 13.59 7.77
N LYS A 332 10.42 14.61 8.58
CA LYS A 332 10.03 14.47 10.00
C LYS A 332 8.75 13.64 10.17
N PHE A 333 7.79 13.79 9.27
CA PHE A 333 6.60 12.94 9.27
C PHE A 333 6.96 11.47 9.08
N ALA A 334 7.77 11.15 8.05
CA ALA A 334 8.12 9.78 7.69
C ALA A 334 8.96 9.06 8.75
N GLU A 335 9.76 9.77 9.54
CA GLU A 335 10.58 9.21 10.63
C GLU A 335 9.78 8.52 11.74
N ASN A 336 8.48 8.80 11.81
CA ASN A 336 7.58 8.10 12.72
C ASN A 336 7.22 6.69 12.22
N TYR A 337 7.45 6.37 10.95
CA TYR A 337 6.99 5.16 10.27
C TYR A 337 8.17 4.37 9.69
N THR A 338 8.86 3.58 10.52
CA THR A 338 9.96 2.72 10.08
C THR A 338 9.55 1.27 10.11
N TRP A 339 10.14 0.45 9.25
CA TRP A 339 9.90 -1.00 9.24
C TRP A 339 10.30 -1.66 10.55
N GLU A 340 11.28 -1.10 11.27
CA GLU A 340 11.70 -1.57 12.59
C GLU A 340 10.57 -1.39 13.61
N LYS A 341 9.94 -0.21 13.65
CA LYS A 341 8.78 0.06 14.51
C LYS A 341 7.59 -0.83 14.16
N THR A 342 7.28 -0.95 12.87
CA THR A 342 6.21 -1.82 12.39
C THR A 342 6.42 -3.28 12.80
N ALA A 343 7.60 -3.83 12.53
CA ALA A 343 7.93 -5.20 12.90
C ALA A 343 7.94 -5.42 14.42
N LYS A 344 8.40 -4.44 15.21
CA LYS A 344 8.32 -4.49 16.68
C LYS A 344 6.87 -4.58 17.16
N MET A 345 5.96 -3.76 16.62
CA MET A 345 4.54 -3.81 16.97
C MET A 345 3.91 -5.17 16.62
N TRP A 346 4.26 -5.75 15.46
CA TRP A 346 3.84 -7.11 15.09
C TRP A 346 4.42 -8.17 16.05
N TYR A 347 5.70 -8.07 16.39
CA TYR A 347 6.36 -8.98 17.32
C TYR A 347 5.71 -8.95 18.70
N ASP A 348 5.45 -7.75 19.23
CA ASP A 348 4.80 -7.56 20.51
C ASP A 348 3.35 -8.12 20.51
N LEU A 349 2.59 -7.86 19.43
CA LEU A 349 1.27 -8.45 19.28
C LEU A 349 1.31 -9.98 19.27
N LEU A 350 2.27 -10.58 18.56
CA LEU A 350 2.38 -12.03 18.43
C LEU A 350 2.80 -12.69 19.75
N ASN A 351 3.64 -12.05 20.56
CA ASN A 351 4.13 -12.56 21.83
C ASN A 351 3.23 -12.24 23.04
N ASN A 352 2.45 -11.17 22.97
CA ASN A 352 1.49 -10.88 24.01
C ASN A 352 0.37 -11.91 23.95
N ASN A 353 0.33 -12.82 24.94
CA ASN A 353 -0.83 -13.64 25.18
C ASN A 353 -2.01 -12.70 25.51
N VAL A 354 -2.82 -12.39 24.51
CA VAL A 354 -4.17 -11.81 24.73
C VAL A 354 -5.11 -12.95 25.14
N ASP A 355 -4.56 -13.97 25.82
CA ASP A 355 -5.30 -15.04 26.46
C ASP A 355 -5.63 -14.59 27.88
N ASN A 356 -6.58 -13.69 28.00
CA ASN A 356 -7.36 -13.45 29.21
C ASN A 356 -8.33 -12.27 29.00
N ARG A 357 -9.26 -12.43 28.05
CA ARG A 357 -10.52 -11.65 28.11
C ARG A 357 -11.70 -12.47 27.64
#